data_7ce32d5d80175cee6538cd59be09b10a
#
_entry.id   7ce32d5d80175cee6538cd59be09b10a
#
_cell.length_a   1.000
_cell.length_b   1.000
_cell.length_c   1.000
_cell.angle_alpha   90.00
_cell.angle_beta   90.00
_cell.angle_gamma   90.00
#
_symmetry.space_group_name_H-M   'P 1'
#
loop_
_entity.id
_entity.type
_entity.pdbx_description
1 polymer ?
#
loop_
_entity_poly.entity_id
_entity_poly.type
_entity_poly.pdbx_seq_one_letter_code
_entity_poly.pdbx_strand_id
1 'polypeptide(L)' 'MPPIPIITKQDIIDAGIQLIRENGISSVNARSLAKSLNCSTKPLFRVYKNMEELKKDIKKELDNYYS' A
#
# COMPACT_ATOMS: atom_id res chain seq x y z
N MET A 1 -1.41 1.03 25.35
CA MET A 1 -1.06 1.54 24.09
C MET A 1 -0.33 0.51 23.23
N PRO A 2 -0.80 0.21 22.11
CA PRO A 2 -0.17 -0.78 21.26
C PRO A 2 1.11 -0.20 20.65
N PRO A 3 2.21 -0.70 21.06
CA PRO A 3 3.47 -0.19 20.57
C PRO A 3 3.88 -0.71 19.21
N ILE A 4 3.25 -1.77 18.76
CA ILE A 4 3.67 -2.39 17.52
C ILE A 4 2.61 -2.20 16.44
N PRO A 5 2.90 -1.40 15.42
CA PRO A 5 1.99 -1.29 14.30
C PRO A 5 2.10 -2.54 13.45
N ILE A 6 1.10 -3.35 13.52
CA ILE A 6 1.01 -4.50 12.63
C ILE A 6 0.38 -4.01 11.33
N ILE A 7 1.18 -4.02 10.27
CA ILE A 7 0.71 -3.58 8.97
C ILE A 7 -0.01 -4.73 8.29
N THR A 8 -1.26 -4.49 7.93
CA THR A 8 -2.08 -5.47 7.24
C THR A 8 -2.16 -5.14 5.75
N LYS A 9 -2.68 -6.08 4.98
CA LYS A 9 -2.91 -5.83 3.56
C LYS A 9 -3.80 -4.62 3.36
N GLN A 10 -4.82 -4.48 4.19
CA GLN A 10 -5.75 -3.36 4.07
C GLN A 10 -5.04 -2.03 4.29
N ASP A 11 -4.13 -1.98 5.27
CA ASP A 11 -3.36 -0.76 5.51
C ASP A 11 -2.55 -0.37 4.29
N ILE A 12 -1.92 -1.34 3.66
CA ILE A 12 -1.10 -1.10 2.48
C ILE A 12 -1.96 -0.64 1.31
N ILE A 13 -3.08 -1.30 1.12
CA ILE A 13 -4.01 -0.95 0.03
C ILE A 13 -4.56 0.45 0.23
N ASP A 14 -4.97 0.78 1.44
CA ASP A 14 -5.49 2.12 1.73
C ASP A 14 -4.44 3.19 1.46
N ALA A 15 -3.21 2.96 1.88
CA ALA A 15 -2.13 3.90 1.62
C ALA A 15 -1.87 4.04 0.13
N GLY A 16 -1.90 2.93 -0.60
CA GLY A 16 -1.72 2.95 -2.04
C GLY A 16 -2.80 3.73 -2.76
N ILE A 17 -4.05 3.51 -2.37
CA ILE A 17 -5.17 4.23 -2.96
C ILE A 17 -5.04 5.72 -2.70
N GLN A 18 -4.65 6.09 -1.50
CA GLN A 18 -4.48 7.50 -1.17
C GLN A 18 -3.37 8.14 -2.00
N LEU A 19 -2.27 7.44 -2.19
CA LEU A 19 -1.19 7.93 -3.04
C LEU A 19 -1.66 8.16 -4.47
N ILE A 20 -2.47 7.23 -4.98
CA ILE A 20 -3.00 7.35 -6.34
C ILE A 20 -3.90 8.56 -6.45
N ARG A 21 -4.74 8.79 -5.46
CA ARG A 21 -5.65 9.92 -5.47
C ARG A 21 -4.93 11.25 -5.40
N GLU A 22 -3.80 11.29 -4.71
CA GLU A 22 -3.06 12.54 -4.56
C GLU A 22 -2.06 12.78 -5.67
N ASN A 23 -1.38 11.73 -6.12
CA ASN A 23 -0.25 11.87 -7.03
C ASN A 23 -0.34 11.03 -8.30
N GLY A 24 -1.34 10.19 -8.42
CA GLY A 24 -1.49 9.32 -9.56
C GLY A 24 -0.87 7.95 -9.34
N ILE A 25 -1.20 7.02 -10.24
CA ILE A 25 -0.82 5.63 -10.08
C ILE A 25 0.68 5.41 -10.12
N SER A 26 1.42 6.26 -10.80
CA SER A 26 2.87 6.13 -10.91
C SER A 26 3.57 6.44 -9.59
N SER A 27 2.88 7.04 -8.63
CA SER A 27 3.47 7.35 -7.33
C SER A 27 3.53 6.13 -6.41
N VAL A 28 2.85 5.05 -6.77
CA VAL A 28 2.79 3.86 -5.92
C VAL A 28 4.06 3.04 -6.07
N ASN A 29 4.84 3.00 -5.00
CA ASN A 29 6.04 2.16 -4.94
C ASN A 29 6.32 1.84 -3.46
N ALA A 30 7.25 0.92 -3.24
CA ALA A 30 7.52 0.46 -1.87
C ALA A 30 7.96 1.61 -0.97
N ARG A 31 8.79 2.49 -1.49
CA ARG A 31 9.30 3.61 -0.71
C ARG A 31 8.20 4.58 -0.33
N SER A 32 7.35 4.94 -1.28
CA SER A 32 6.25 5.86 -1.01
C SER A 32 5.25 5.26 -0.04
N LEU A 33 4.95 3.98 -0.19
CA LEU A 33 4.04 3.29 0.72
C LEU A 33 4.61 3.23 2.12
N ALA A 34 5.89 2.89 2.24
CA ALA A 34 6.52 2.83 3.54
C ALA A 34 6.50 4.19 4.22
N LYS A 35 6.75 5.23 3.47
CA LYS A 35 6.72 6.59 4.00
C LYS A 35 5.31 6.96 4.45
N SER A 36 4.32 6.61 3.65
CA SER A 36 2.93 6.90 3.96
C SER A 36 2.47 6.17 5.23
N LEU A 37 2.97 4.95 5.41
CA LEU A 37 2.64 4.14 6.58
C LEU A 37 3.56 4.40 7.76
N ASN A 38 4.53 5.28 7.57
CA ASN A 38 5.49 5.63 8.60
C ASN A 38 6.27 4.41 9.09
N CYS A 39 6.74 3.61 8.16
CA CYS A 39 7.48 2.39 8.46
C CYS A 39 8.56 2.17 7.41
N SER A 40 9.35 1.11 7.59
CA SER A 40 10.33 0.72 6.59
C SER A 40 9.67 -0.15 5.52
N THR A 41 10.44 -0.51 4.50
CA THR A 41 9.90 -1.36 3.42
C THR A 41 9.80 -2.82 3.82
N LYS A 42 10.47 -3.22 4.89
CA LYS A 42 10.45 -4.61 5.34
C LYS A 42 9.06 -5.18 5.59
N PRO A 43 8.20 -4.50 6.36
CA PRO A 43 6.84 -5.02 6.59
C PRO A 43 6.03 -5.17 5.31
N LEU A 44 6.27 -4.30 4.34
CA LEU A 44 5.57 -4.40 3.07
C LEU A 44 5.86 -5.71 2.37
N PHE A 45 7.14 -6.08 2.32
CA PHE A 45 7.55 -7.30 1.65
C PHE A 45 7.26 -8.56 2.46
N ARG A 46 6.86 -8.40 3.70
CA ARG A 46 6.34 -9.52 4.47
C ARG A 46 4.93 -9.88 4.04
N VAL A 47 4.14 -8.86 3.73
CA VAL A 47 2.76 -9.04 3.32
C VAL A 47 2.66 -9.40 1.86
N TYR A 48 3.46 -8.74 1.02
CA TYR A 48 3.48 -8.98 -0.41
C TYR A 48 4.87 -9.41 -0.86
N LYS A 49 4.93 -10.43 -1.68
CA LYS A 49 6.21 -10.95 -2.17
C LYS A 49 6.95 -9.93 -3.02
N ASN A 50 6.22 -9.19 -3.83
CA ASN A 50 6.83 -8.20 -4.72
C ASN A 50 5.83 -7.09 -5.01
N MET A 51 6.31 -6.07 -5.71
CA MET A 51 5.47 -4.92 -6.02
C MET A 51 4.38 -5.23 -7.02
N GLU A 52 4.59 -6.22 -7.86
CA GLU A 52 3.57 -6.57 -8.84
C GLU A 52 2.31 -7.07 -8.18
N GLU A 53 2.43 -7.93 -7.18
CA GLU A 53 1.28 -8.42 -6.43
C GLU A 53 0.59 -7.29 -5.67
N LEU A 54 1.40 -6.41 -5.09
CA LEU A 54 0.87 -5.26 -4.37
C LEU A 54 0.07 -4.36 -5.30
N LYS A 55 0.62 -4.06 -6.46
CA LYS A 55 -0.05 -3.20 -7.43
C LYS A 55 -1.33 -3.85 -7.96
N LYS A 56 -1.29 -5.15 -8.15
CA LYS A 56 -2.48 -5.89 -8.59
C LYS A 56 -3.63 -5.74 -7.60
N ASP A 57 -3.31 -5.91 -6.31
CA ASP A 57 -4.34 -5.80 -5.27
C ASP A 57 -4.89 -4.39 -5.19
N ILE A 58 -4.02 -3.39 -5.29
CA ILE A 58 -4.46 -2.00 -5.26
C ILE A 58 -5.37 -1.71 -6.44
N LYS A 59 -4.97 -2.17 -7.62
CA LYS A 59 -5.77 -1.96 -8.82
C LYS A 59 -7.13 -2.63 -8.72
N LYS A 60 -7.15 -3.83 -8.16
CA LYS A 60 -8.40 -4.56 -7.95
C LYS A 60 -9.34 -3.80 -7.03
N GLU A 61 -8.81 -3.24 -5.96
CA GLU A 61 -9.60 -2.44 -5.04
C GLU A 61 -10.13 -1.18 -5.72
N LEU A 62 -9.31 -0.55 -6.53
CA LEU A 62 -9.73 0.63 -7.26
C LEU A 62 -10.88 0.32 -8.21
N ASP A 63 -10.78 -0.81 -8.90
CA ASP A 63 -11.85 -1.23 -9.81
C ASP A 63 -13.16 -1.44 -9.04
N ASN A 64 -13.09 -2.05 -7.87
CA ASN A 64 -14.26 -2.23 -7.04
C ASN A 64 -14.82 -0.91 -6.54
N TYR A 65 -13.93 0.02 -6.26
CA TYR A 65 -14.33 1.30 -5.71
C TYR A 65 -15.02 2.18 -6.74
N TYR A 66 -14.57 2.11 -7.98
CA TYR A 66 -15.05 3.00 -9.03
C TYR A 66 -16.01 2.33 -10.02
N SER A 67 -16.27 1.06 -9.86
CA SER A 67 -17.18 0.36 -10.79
C SER A 67 -18.65 0.62 -10.49
#